data_b76de6b4490bd16a16db32d1d2a8da93
#
_entry.id   b76de6b4490bd16a16db32d1d2a8da93
#
_cell.length_a   1.000
_cell.length_b   1.000
_cell.length_c   1.000
_cell.angle_alpha   90.00
_cell.angle_beta   90.00
_cell.angle_gamma   90.00
#
_symmetry.space_group_name_H-M   'P 1'
#
loop_
_entity.id
_entity.type
_entity.pdbx_description
1 polymer ?
#
loop_
_entity_poly.entity_id
_entity_poly.type
_entity_poly.pdbx_seq_one_letter_code
_entity_poly.pdbx_strand_id
1 'polypeptide(L)'
;MVMIIVFNVGCSMLVDNNETKQTSVVESQDKKNEMVKVDNHLILAKQALSAGDYVKTIEEATASIKDNPNSSEAYSVRGFATALHGDTAKGLVDTKKAYDLDPNNVANYYNMAMVYKLQGQLNDSKQWFEKVLEKDPSNTWSVYGIATIYADQGDDTKALDWLEKAINIDPSVKAVAAEQDHFERFHNNARFKTLVGL
;
A
#
# COMPACT_ATOMS: atom_id res chain seq x y z
N MET A 1 7.28 -9.97 -19.45
CA MET A 1 8.12 -9.81 -18.24
C MET A 1 7.63 -8.53 -17.57
N VAL A 2 6.74 -8.66 -16.58
CA VAL A 2 6.14 -7.49 -15.93
C VAL A 2 7.22 -6.82 -15.08
N MET A 3 7.73 -5.69 -15.55
CA MET A 3 8.65 -4.86 -14.80
C MET A 3 7.81 -4.03 -13.81
N ILE A 4 7.66 -4.52 -12.58
CA ILE A 4 7.02 -3.77 -11.52
C ILE A 4 8.04 -2.75 -11.02
N ILE A 5 7.95 -1.53 -11.52
CA ILE A 5 8.70 -0.42 -10.95
C ILE A 5 8.01 -0.05 -9.63
N VAL A 6 8.60 -0.51 -8.53
CA VAL A 6 8.19 -0.08 -7.20
C VAL A 6 8.75 1.33 -7.00
N PHE A 7 7.91 2.34 -7.22
CA PHE A 7 8.27 3.70 -6.88
C PHE A 7 8.44 3.82 -5.37
N ASN A 8 9.59 4.37 -4.99
CA ASN A 8 9.91 4.79 -3.64
C ASN A 8 8.98 5.97 -3.26
N VAL A 9 7.72 5.66 -2.94
CA VAL A 9 6.81 6.65 -2.37
C VAL A 9 7.02 6.60 -0.87
N GLY A 10 7.81 7.54 -0.39
CA GLY A 10 7.93 7.78 1.03
C GLY A 10 6.55 7.94 1.64
N CYS A 11 6.13 6.96 2.41
CA CYS A 11 5.00 7.09 3.30
C CYS A 11 5.39 8.11 4.37
N SER A 12 5.20 9.41 4.09
CA SER A 12 5.28 10.45 5.10
C SER A 12 4.05 10.30 5.97
N MET A 13 4.16 9.48 7.01
CA MET A 13 3.20 9.52 8.10
C MET A 13 3.29 10.88 8.76
N LEU A 14 2.16 11.59 8.78
CA LEU A 14 1.96 12.80 9.54
C LEU A 14 2.26 12.52 11.02
N VAL A 15 3.33 13.10 11.51
CA VAL A 15 3.60 13.24 12.94
C VAL A 15 2.79 14.44 13.39
N ASP A 16 1.68 14.19 14.06
CA ASP A 16 0.96 15.23 14.77
C ASP A 16 1.75 15.65 16.00
N ASN A 17 2.38 16.82 15.90
CA ASN A 17 2.89 17.56 17.06
C ASN A 17 1.72 18.27 17.71
N ASN A 18 1.25 17.77 18.83
CA ASN A 18 0.50 18.59 19.79
C ASN A 18 1.13 18.49 21.17
N GLU A 19 1.99 19.46 21.45
CA GLU A 19 2.38 19.83 22.81
C GLU A 19 1.23 20.58 23.49
N THR A 20 1.12 20.27 24.75
CA THR A 20 0.76 21.05 25.93
C THR A 20 -0.54 20.69 26.65
N LYS A 21 -0.44 20.13 27.85
CA LYS A 21 -0.44 20.87 29.13
C LYS A 21 -0.37 19.89 30.32
N GLN A 22 0.60 20.22 31.20
CA GLN A 22 0.71 19.68 32.55
C GLN A 22 -0.52 20.03 33.40
N THR A 23 -1.07 19.01 34.08
CA THR A 23 -1.58 19.20 35.44
C THR A 23 -1.46 17.90 36.24
N SER A 24 -0.83 18.02 37.34
CA SER A 24 -0.54 17.08 38.41
C SER A 24 -1.78 16.42 38.99
N VAL A 25 -1.73 15.10 39.23
CA VAL A 25 -2.08 14.49 40.52
C VAL A 25 -1.46 13.10 40.59
N VAL A 26 -0.80 12.84 41.71
CA VAL A 26 -0.14 11.61 42.12
C VAL A 26 -1.18 10.55 42.35
N GLU A 27 -1.08 9.39 41.60
CA GLU A 27 -1.43 8.06 42.11
C GLU A 27 -1.10 6.98 41.06
N SER A 28 -0.47 5.92 41.57
CA SER A 28 -0.08 4.66 40.90
C SER A 28 1.19 4.70 40.02
N GLN A 29 2.33 4.57 40.71
CA GLN A 29 3.66 4.42 40.12
C GLN A 29 3.95 3.06 39.47
N ASP A 30 2.97 2.18 39.28
CA ASP A 30 3.18 0.81 38.76
C ASP A 30 2.72 0.57 37.31
N LYS A 31 2.32 1.62 36.55
CA LYS A 31 1.95 1.50 35.12
C LYS A 31 2.85 2.30 34.17
N LYS A 32 3.98 2.79 34.61
CA LYS A 32 4.78 3.78 33.87
C LYS A 32 6.11 3.25 33.34
N ASN A 33 6.21 1.98 32.98
CA ASN A 33 7.39 1.42 32.31
C ASN A 33 7.07 0.31 31.30
N GLU A 34 5.94 0.32 30.63
CA GLU A 34 5.90 -0.26 29.29
C GLU A 34 6.51 0.76 28.33
N MET A 35 7.83 0.81 28.28
CA MET A 35 8.52 1.31 27.10
C MET A 35 7.96 0.55 25.93
N VAL A 36 7.24 1.25 25.02
CA VAL A 36 6.85 0.68 23.73
C VAL A 36 8.12 0.08 23.13
N LYS A 37 8.25 -1.25 23.18
CA LYS A 37 9.41 -1.94 22.60
C LYS A 37 9.36 -1.65 21.11
N VAL A 38 10.27 -0.84 20.63
CA VAL A 38 10.37 -0.51 19.21
C VAL A 38 10.62 -1.81 18.46
N ASP A 39 9.74 -2.16 17.55
CA ASP A 39 9.91 -3.32 16.68
C ASP A 39 10.90 -3.00 15.56
N ASN A 40 12.18 -3.19 15.88
CA ASN A 40 13.26 -2.93 14.92
C ASN A 40 13.16 -3.80 13.66
N HIS A 41 12.68 -5.06 13.79
CA HIS A 41 12.49 -5.93 12.65
C HIS A 41 11.40 -5.41 11.70
N LEU A 42 10.29 -4.88 12.22
CA LEU A 42 9.25 -4.29 11.39
C LEU A 42 9.76 -3.03 10.66
N ILE A 43 10.56 -2.20 11.32
CA ILE A 43 11.18 -1.03 10.68
C ILE A 43 12.10 -1.47 9.53
N LEU A 44 12.96 -2.44 9.76
CA LEU A 44 13.87 -2.98 8.74
C LEU A 44 13.10 -3.63 7.59
N ALA A 45 12.02 -4.37 7.87
CA ALA A 45 11.15 -4.94 6.86
C ALA A 45 10.53 -3.87 5.95
N LYS A 46 10.02 -2.78 6.52
CA LYS A 46 9.46 -1.67 5.74
C LYS A 46 10.53 -0.96 4.89
N GLN A 47 11.73 -0.76 5.43
CA GLN A 47 12.84 -0.18 4.68
C GLN A 47 13.26 -1.09 3.51
N ALA A 48 13.36 -2.39 3.74
CA ALA A 48 13.68 -3.37 2.70
C ALA A 48 12.58 -3.42 1.62
N LEU A 49 11.30 -3.38 2.02
CA LEU A 49 10.17 -3.32 1.08
C LEU A 49 10.26 -2.08 0.19
N SER A 50 10.54 -0.93 0.77
CA SER A 50 10.69 0.33 0.02
C SER A 50 11.89 0.29 -0.93
N ALA A 51 12.92 -0.49 -0.62
CA ALA A 51 14.07 -0.70 -1.49
C ALA A 51 13.86 -1.79 -2.56
N GLY A 52 12.70 -2.48 -2.55
CA GLY A 52 12.41 -3.60 -3.44
C GLY A 52 13.12 -4.90 -3.07
N ASP A 53 13.74 -4.98 -1.91
CA ASP A 53 14.39 -6.19 -1.38
C ASP A 53 13.34 -7.07 -0.68
N TYR A 54 12.58 -7.81 -1.48
CA TYR A 54 11.49 -8.65 -0.97
C TYR A 54 11.97 -9.80 -0.09
N VAL A 55 13.15 -10.36 -0.37
CA VAL A 55 13.73 -11.45 0.42
C VAL A 55 14.01 -10.95 1.83
N LYS A 56 14.74 -9.86 1.96
CA LYS A 56 15.02 -9.23 3.25
C LYS A 56 13.74 -8.77 3.96
N THR A 57 12.76 -8.26 3.21
CA THR A 57 11.46 -7.88 3.77
C THR A 57 10.79 -9.07 4.44
N ILE A 58 10.75 -10.23 3.78
CA ILE A 58 10.12 -11.45 4.29
C ILE A 58 10.87 -11.98 5.53
N GLU A 59 12.20 -11.95 5.53
CA GLU A 59 13.03 -12.35 6.66
C GLU A 59 12.75 -11.49 7.89
N GLU A 60 12.84 -10.17 7.74
CA GLU A 60 12.67 -9.22 8.83
C GLU A 60 11.22 -9.21 9.35
N ALA A 61 10.22 -9.24 8.48
CA ALA A 61 8.82 -9.32 8.88
C ALA A 61 8.52 -10.65 9.60
N THR A 62 9.20 -11.75 9.23
CA THR A 62 9.07 -13.04 9.93
C THR A 62 9.68 -12.97 11.33
N ALA A 63 10.80 -12.28 11.52
CA ALA A 63 11.37 -12.04 12.84
C ALA A 63 10.45 -11.18 13.70
N SER A 64 9.86 -10.10 13.13
CA SER A 64 8.86 -9.28 13.80
C SER A 64 7.64 -10.10 14.26
N ILE A 65 7.10 -10.98 13.41
CA ILE A 65 5.97 -11.88 13.76
C ILE A 65 6.37 -12.86 14.87
N LYS A 66 7.59 -13.35 14.87
CA LYS A 66 8.09 -14.24 15.92
C LYS A 66 8.13 -13.52 17.27
N ASP A 67 8.54 -12.26 17.29
CA ASP A 67 8.57 -11.44 18.51
C ASP A 67 7.15 -11.00 18.94
N ASN A 68 6.28 -10.69 17.98
CA ASN A 68 4.88 -10.32 18.21
C ASN A 68 3.94 -11.03 17.23
N PRO A 69 3.40 -12.21 17.59
CA PRO A 69 2.49 -12.98 16.74
C PRO A 69 1.15 -12.29 16.40
N ASN A 70 0.84 -11.16 17.05
CA ASN A 70 -0.35 -10.36 16.79
C ASN A 70 -0.05 -9.06 16.02
N SER A 71 1.14 -8.90 15.46
CA SER A 71 1.50 -7.74 14.65
C SER A 71 0.80 -7.79 13.29
N SER A 72 -0.36 -7.13 13.20
CA SER A 72 -1.10 -6.96 11.94
C SER A 72 -0.19 -6.40 10.84
N GLU A 73 0.60 -5.39 11.18
CA GLU A 73 1.47 -4.71 10.24
C GLU A 73 2.60 -5.61 9.69
N ALA A 74 3.19 -6.45 10.55
CA ALA A 74 4.22 -7.39 10.12
C ALA A 74 3.67 -8.46 9.16
N TYR A 75 2.47 -8.99 9.43
CA TYR A 75 1.78 -9.86 8.48
C TYR A 75 1.47 -9.15 7.16
N SER A 76 1.00 -7.90 7.21
CA SER A 76 0.68 -7.11 6.03
C SER A 76 1.90 -6.88 5.14
N VAL A 77 3.02 -6.49 5.74
CA VAL A 77 4.31 -6.26 5.05
C VAL A 77 4.85 -7.56 4.45
N ARG A 78 4.85 -8.66 5.25
CA ARG A 78 5.31 -9.96 4.76
C ARG A 78 4.45 -10.48 3.62
N GLY A 79 3.14 -10.41 3.76
CA GLY A 79 2.21 -10.89 2.76
C GLY A 79 2.36 -10.15 1.43
N PHE A 80 2.48 -8.84 1.47
CA PHE A 80 2.70 -8.04 0.27
C PHE A 80 4.05 -8.35 -0.39
N ALA A 81 5.13 -8.40 0.39
CA ALA A 81 6.45 -8.77 -0.13
C ALA A 81 6.49 -10.18 -0.72
N THR A 82 5.83 -11.14 -0.06
CA THR A 82 5.72 -12.53 -0.54
C THR A 82 4.99 -12.59 -1.89
N ALA A 83 3.92 -11.81 -2.05
CA ALA A 83 3.19 -11.73 -3.32
C ALA A 83 4.04 -11.08 -4.42
N LEU A 84 4.77 -10.00 -4.13
CA LEU A 84 5.69 -9.35 -5.05
C LEU A 84 6.87 -10.26 -5.44
N HIS A 85 7.30 -11.14 -4.53
CA HIS A 85 8.34 -12.13 -4.78
C HIS A 85 7.85 -13.35 -5.60
N GLY A 86 6.54 -13.38 -5.95
CA GLY A 86 5.96 -14.37 -6.86
C GLY A 86 5.02 -15.39 -6.22
N ASP A 87 4.95 -15.50 -4.88
CA ASP A 87 4.00 -16.39 -4.21
C ASP A 87 2.76 -15.62 -3.73
N THR A 88 1.90 -15.28 -4.69
CA THR A 88 0.68 -14.50 -4.42
C THR A 88 -0.31 -15.25 -3.53
N ALA A 89 -0.30 -16.60 -3.56
CA ALA A 89 -1.19 -17.42 -2.73
C ALA A 89 -0.82 -17.30 -1.24
N LYS A 90 0.48 -17.47 -0.91
CA LYS A 90 0.96 -17.25 0.47
C LYS A 90 0.83 -15.78 0.89
N GLY A 91 1.12 -14.85 -0.01
CA GLY A 91 0.93 -13.43 0.24
C GLY A 91 -0.51 -13.10 0.66
N LEU A 92 -1.51 -13.71 0.01
CA LEU A 92 -2.92 -13.53 0.36
C LEU A 92 -3.27 -14.09 1.75
N VAL A 93 -2.66 -15.19 2.17
CA VAL A 93 -2.87 -15.74 3.52
C VAL A 93 -2.43 -14.74 4.59
N ASP A 94 -1.23 -14.17 4.43
CA ASP A 94 -0.71 -13.21 5.39
C ASP A 94 -1.49 -11.88 5.38
N THR A 95 -1.87 -11.35 4.21
CA THR A 95 -2.66 -10.12 4.15
C THR A 95 -4.06 -10.30 4.73
N LYS A 96 -4.69 -11.47 4.58
CA LYS A 96 -5.94 -11.80 5.26
C LYS A 96 -5.74 -11.86 6.78
N LYS A 97 -4.66 -12.50 7.24
CA LYS A 97 -4.33 -12.54 8.67
C LYS A 97 -4.12 -11.13 9.24
N ALA A 98 -3.46 -10.25 8.50
CA ALA A 98 -3.29 -8.85 8.88
C ALA A 98 -4.64 -8.15 9.04
N TYR A 99 -5.55 -8.33 8.08
CA TYR A 99 -6.90 -7.79 8.15
C TYR A 99 -7.70 -8.32 9.35
N ASP A 100 -7.61 -9.63 9.64
CA ASP A 100 -8.31 -10.24 10.78
C ASP A 100 -7.79 -9.70 12.12
N LEU A 101 -6.50 -9.36 12.21
CA LEU A 101 -5.88 -8.80 13.40
C LEU A 101 -6.22 -7.32 13.61
N ASP A 102 -6.28 -6.54 12.54
CA ASP A 102 -6.67 -5.14 12.57
C ASP A 102 -7.51 -4.78 11.34
N PRO A 103 -8.84 -4.97 11.43
CA PRO A 103 -9.75 -4.72 10.32
C PRO A 103 -9.99 -3.22 10.03
N ASN A 104 -9.41 -2.31 10.82
CA ASN A 104 -9.54 -0.86 10.60
C ASN A 104 -8.29 -0.24 9.97
N ASN A 105 -7.22 -0.99 9.83
CA ASN A 105 -5.98 -0.48 9.25
C ASN A 105 -6.09 -0.37 7.72
N VAL A 106 -6.11 0.87 7.23
CA VAL A 106 -6.26 1.18 5.80
C VAL A 106 -5.11 0.62 4.95
N ALA A 107 -3.90 0.52 5.52
CA ALA A 107 -2.78 -0.11 4.82
C ALA A 107 -3.02 -1.60 4.52
N ASN A 108 -3.77 -2.31 5.39
CA ASN A 108 -4.15 -3.69 5.14
C ASN A 108 -5.10 -3.80 3.93
N TYR A 109 -6.02 -2.83 3.75
CA TYR A 109 -6.90 -2.79 2.58
C TYR A 109 -6.11 -2.59 1.30
N TYR A 110 -5.15 -1.65 1.31
CA TYR A 110 -4.30 -1.38 0.16
C TYR A 110 -3.48 -2.62 -0.23
N ASN A 111 -2.79 -3.24 0.73
CA ASN A 111 -1.99 -4.43 0.48
C ASN A 111 -2.85 -5.60 0.00
N MET A 112 -4.06 -5.77 0.55
CA MET A 112 -5.03 -6.76 0.07
C MET A 112 -5.41 -6.51 -1.39
N ALA A 113 -5.71 -5.25 -1.75
CA ALA A 113 -6.01 -4.86 -3.12
C ALA A 113 -4.86 -5.21 -4.07
N MET A 114 -3.62 -4.89 -3.68
CA MET A 114 -2.44 -5.17 -4.48
C MET A 114 -2.21 -6.67 -4.66
N VAL A 115 -2.39 -7.47 -3.60
CA VAL A 115 -2.21 -8.94 -3.70
C VAL A 115 -3.27 -9.55 -4.61
N TYR A 116 -4.54 -9.15 -4.52
CA TYR A 116 -5.58 -9.58 -5.46
C TYR A 116 -5.26 -9.17 -6.90
N LYS A 117 -4.72 -7.97 -7.11
CA LYS A 117 -4.30 -7.53 -8.43
C LYS A 117 -3.20 -8.41 -9.00
N LEU A 118 -2.18 -8.75 -8.21
CA LEU A 118 -1.09 -9.66 -8.60
C LEU A 118 -1.60 -11.07 -8.93
N GLN A 119 -2.74 -11.49 -8.36
CA GLN A 119 -3.40 -12.75 -8.69
C GLN A 119 -4.28 -12.66 -9.95
N GLY A 120 -4.41 -11.48 -10.57
CA GLY A 120 -5.35 -11.26 -11.67
C GLY A 120 -6.82 -11.20 -11.25
N GLN A 121 -7.11 -11.16 -9.95
CA GLN A 121 -8.46 -11.05 -9.41
C GLN A 121 -8.88 -9.57 -9.35
N LEU A 122 -9.04 -8.98 -10.55
CA LEU A 122 -9.20 -7.53 -10.72
C LEU A 122 -10.45 -6.96 -10.03
N ASN A 123 -11.54 -7.71 -9.98
CA ASN A 123 -12.76 -7.26 -9.31
C ASN A 123 -12.60 -7.21 -7.79
N ASP A 124 -11.96 -8.22 -7.19
CA ASP A 124 -11.69 -8.24 -5.76
C ASP A 124 -10.69 -7.13 -5.40
N SER A 125 -9.64 -6.96 -6.20
CA SER A 125 -8.68 -5.87 -6.06
C SER A 125 -9.39 -4.50 -6.05
N LYS A 126 -10.29 -4.26 -7.01
CA LYS A 126 -11.04 -3.00 -7.08
C LYS A 126 -11.87 -2.76 -5.82
N GLN A 127 -12.58 -3.76 -5.32
CA GLN A 127 -13.37 -3.64 -4.09
C GLN A 127 -12.51 -3.24 -2.88
N TRP A 128 -11.28 -3.77 -2.78
CA TRP A 128 -10.37 -3.41 -1.70
C TRP A 128 -9.79 -2.01 -1.86
N PHE A 129 -9.48 -1.56 -3.07
CA PHE A 129 -9.13 -0.15 -3.30
C PHE A 129 -10.30 0.79 -2.98
N GLU A 130 -11.54 0.42 -3.33
CA GLU A 130 -12.72 1.20 -2.96
C GLU A 130 -12.88 1.34 -1.44
N LYS A 131 -12.59 0.28 -0.66
CA LYS A 131 -12.55 0.36 0.81
C LYS A 131 -11.47 1.31 1.33
N VAL A 132 -10.31 1.40 0.67
CA VAL A 132 -9.33 2.44 0.99
C VAL A 132 -9.94 3.82 0.78
N LEU A 133 -10.59 4.05 -0.37
CA LEU A 133 -11.17 5.34 -0.73
C LEU A 133 -12.38 5.73 0.14
N GLU A 134 -13.09 4.78 0.76
CA GLU A 134 -14.11 5.06 1.78
C GLU A 134 -13.51 5.72 3.04
N LYS A 135 -12.25 5.41 3.36
CA LYS A 135 -11.52 5.96 4.53
C LYS A 135 -10.69 7.17 4.19
N ASP A 136 -10.04 7.14 3.02
CA ASP A 136 -9.19 8.19 2.48
C ASP A 136 -9.53 8.42 1.00
N PRO A 137 -10.51 9.29 0.70
CA PRO A 137 -10.92 9.60 -0.66
C PRO A 137 -9.82 10.24 -1.53
N SER A 138 -8.76 10.74 -0.90
CA SER A 138 -7.61 11.37 -1.56
C SER A 138 -6.43 10.41 -1.76
N ASN A 139 -6.59 9.13 -1.46
CA ASN A 139 -5.51 8.15 -1.63
C ASN A 139 -5.18 7.96 -3.11
N THR A 140 -4.19 8.69 -3.57
CA THR A 140 -3.76 8.75 -4.98
C THR A 140 -3.51 7.36 -5.55
N TRP A 141 -2.80 6.50 -4.81
CA TRP A 141 -2.39 5.19 -5.31
C TRP A 141 -3.54 4.19 -5.41
N SER A 142 -4.58 4.33 -4.59
CA SER A 142 -5.81 3.55 -4.75
C SER A 142 -6.64 4.02 -5.94
N VAL A 143 -6.74 5.34 -6.16
CA VAL A 143 -7.37 5.90 -7.36
C VAL A 143 -6.63 5.45 -8.63
N TYR A 144 -5.30 5.52 -8.62
CA TYR A 144 -4.46 5.03 -9.72
C TYR A 144 -4.57 3.51 -9.92
N GLY A 145 -4.61 2.75 -8.83
CA GLY A 145 -4.82 1.30 -8.87
C GLY A 145 -6.12 0.91 -9.59
N ILE A 146 -7.21 1.65 -9.34
CA ILE A 146 -8.48 1.44 -10.04
C ILE A 146 -8.35 1.82 -11.53
N ALA A 147 -7.61 2.88 -11.87
CA ALA A 147 -7.34 3.24 -13.27
C ALA A 147 -6.62 2.10 -14.02
N THR A 148 -5.59 1.53 -13.41
CA THR A 148 -4.86 0.39 -14.01
C THR A 148 -5.72 -0.85 -14.13
N ILE A 149 -6.64 -1.12 -13.20
CA ILE A 149 -7.59 -2.23 -13.30
C ILE A 149 -8.51 -2.06 -14.50
N TYR A 150 -9.09 -0.87 -14.71
CA TYR A 150 -9.91 -0.62 -15.89
C TYR A 150 -9.10 -0.68 -17.20
N ALA A 151 -7.84 -0.24 -17.18
CA ALA A 151 -6.94 -0.42 -18.31
C ALA A 151 -6.73 -1.90 -18.63
N ASP A 152 -6.45 -2.74 -17.63
CA ASP A 152 -6.27 -4.20 -17.80
C ASP A 152 -7.56 -4.90 -18.25
N GLN A 153 -8.73 -4.39 -17.87
CA GLN A 153 -10.05 -4.90 -18.29
C GLN A 153 -10.47 -4.43 -19.68
N GLY A 154 -9.75 -3.48 -20.30
CA GLY A 154 -10.09 -2.94 -21.62
C GLY A 154 -11.16 -1.85 -21.60
N ASP A 155 -11.53 -1.31 -20.43
CA ASP A 155 -12.46 -0.18 -20.33
C ASP A 155 -11.67 1.14 -20.38
N ASP A 156 -11.32 1.54 -21.61
CA ASP A 156 -10.47 2.70 -21.88
C ASP A 156 -11.04 4.00 -21.31
N THR A 157 -12.34 4.16 -21.38
CA THR A 157 -13.00 5.37 -20.88
C THR A 157 -12.81 5.50 -19.39
N LYS A 158 -13.15 4.45 -18.63
CA LYS A 158 -12.99 4.47 -17.17
C LYS A 158 -11.53 4.50 -16.75
N ALA A 159 -10.64 3.82 -17.47
CA ALA A 159 -9.22 3.88 -17.20
C ALA A 159 -8.71 5.34 -17.23
N LEU A 160 -9.06 6.10 -18.27
CA LEU A 160 -8.65 7.50 -18.40
C LEU A 160 -9.37 8.43 -17.41
N ASP A 161 -10.64 8.16 -17.09
CA ASP A 161 -11.38 8.94 -16.08
C ASP A 161 -10.75 8.80 -14.69
N TRP A 162 -10.37 7.58 -14.31
CA TRP A 162 -9.72 7.32 -13.04
C TRP A 162 -8.26 7.79 -13.01
N LEU A 163 -7.55 7.72 -14.15
CA LEU A 163 -6.19 8.27 -14.28
C LEU A 163 -6.21 9.79 -14.10
N GLU A 164 -7.15 10.49 -14.71
CA GLU A 164 -7.33 11.94 -14.57
C GLU A 164 -7.59 12.33 -13.12
N LYS A 165 -8.44 11.56 -12.39
CA LYS A 165 -8.66 11.76 -10.95
C LYS A 165 -7.36 11.62 -10.16
N ALA A 166 -6.57 10.56 -10.42
CA ALA A 166 -5.29 10.35 -9.74
C ALA A 166 -4.31 11.50 -9.98
N ILE A 167 -4.19 11.96 -11.23
CA ILE A 167 -3.33 13.09 -11.62
C ILE A 167 -3.79 14.40 -10.95
N ASN A 168 -5.09 14.61 -10.80
CA ASN A 168 -5.63 15.79 -10.12
C ASN A 168 -5.35 15.80 -8.62
N ILE A 169 -5.22 14.62 -7.99
CA ILE A 169 -4.81 14.50 -6.58
C ILE A 169 -3.29 14.70 -6.48
N ASP A 170 -2.51 14.01 -7.32
CA ASP A 170 -1.05 14.09 -7.33
C ASP A 170 -0.52 14.12 -8.76
N PRO A 171 -0.02 15.27 -9.24
CA PRO A 171 0.56 15.39 -10.58
C PRO A 171 1.76 14.48 -10.87
N SER A 172 2.44 13.92 -9.85
CA SER A 172 3.56 13.00 -10.05
C SER A 172 3.14 11.68 -10.73
N VAL A 173 1.84 11.34 -10.66
CA VAL A 173 1.24 10.19 -11.35
C VAL A 173 1.45 10.23 -12.86
N LYS A 174 1.60 11.43 -13.47
CA LYS A 174 1.82 11.58 -14.93
C LYS A 174 3.03 10.79 -15.41
N ALA A 175 4.16 10.97 -14.71
CA ALA A 175 5.39 10.27 -15.08
C ALA A 175 5.25 8.74 -14.89
N VAL A 176 4.59 8.33 -13.81
CA VAL A 176 4.33 6.91 -13.55
C VAL A 176 3.46 6.30 -14.66
N ALA A 177 2.36 6.95 -15.00
CA ALA A 177 1.43 6.44 -16.01
C ALA A 177 2.07 6.39 -17.42
N ALA A 178 2.95 7.32 -17.75
CA ALA A 178 3.63 7.36 -19.03
C ALA A 178 4.58 6.16 -19.25
N GLU A 179 5.07 5.53 -18.17
CA GLU A 179 6.05 4.45 -18.23
C GLU A 179 5.48 3.06 -17.89
N GLN A 180 4.23 2.99 -17.37
CA GLN A 180 3.64 1.74 -16.92
C GLN A 180 3.00 0.94 -18.08
N ASP A 181 3.27 -0.36 -18.11
CA ASP A 181 2.78 -1.32 -19.12
C ASP A 181 1.24 -1.29 -19.26
N HIS A 182 0.52 -1.05 -18.14
CA HIS A 182 -0.95 -0.92 -18.13
C HIS A 182 -1.48 0.11 -19.10
N PHE A 183 -0.68 1.17 -19.39
CA PHE A 183 -1.05 2.28 -20.26
C PHE A 183 -0.30 2.29 -21.61
N GLU A 184 0.54 1.27 -21.91
CA GLU A 184 1.30 1.20 -23.17
C GLU A 184 0.39 1.37 -24.39
N ARG A 185 -0.76 0.68 -24.42
CA ARG A 185 -1.71 0.78 -25.54
C ARG A 185 -2.38 2.17 -25.69
N PHE A 186 -2.29 3.01 -24.66
CA PHE A 186 -2.84 4.37 -24.69
C PHE A 186 -1.86 5.42 -25.25
N HIS A 187 -0.60 5.06 -25.55
CA HIS A 187 0.40 6.03 -26.05
C HIS A 187 0.00 6.71 -27.36
N ASN A 188 -0.92 6.12 -28.13
CA ASN A 188 -1.49 6.77 -29.32
C ASN A 188 -2.84 7.45 -29.06
N ASN A 189 -3.38 7.40 -27.84
CA ASN A 189 -4.64 8.04 -27.47
C ASN A 189 -4.41 9.53 -27.17
N ALA A 190 -5.15 10.42 -27.86
CA ALA A 190 -4.98 11.87 -27.70
C ALA A 190 -5.27 12.37 -26.27
N ARG A 191 -6.30 11.81 -25.61
CA ARG A 191 -6.64 12.17 -24.23
C ARG A 191 -5.51 11.74 -23.26
N PHE A 192 -4.99 10.52 -23.42
CA PHE A 192 -3.88 10.06 -22.61
C PHE A 192 -2.66 10.97 -22.74
N LYS A 193 -2.24 11.27 -23.97
CA LYS A 193 -1.12 12.20 -24.22
C LYS A 193 -1.30 13.52 -23.50
N THR A 194 -2.49 14.09 -23.58
CA THR A 194 -2.81 15.35 -22.90
C THR A 194 -2.71 15.20 -21.38
N LEU A 195 -3.21 14.08 -20.80
CA LEU A 195 -3.20 13.84 -19.37
C LEU A 195 -1.77 13.71 -18.83
N VAL A 196 -0.90 12.98 -19.52
CA VAL A 196 0.46 12.71 -19.02
C VAL A 196 1.50 13.73 -19.52
N GLY A 197 1.15 14.56 -20.50
CA GLY A 197 2.02 15.62 -21.03
C GLY A 197 3.00 15.13 -22.12
N LEU A 198 2.57 14.19 -22.96
CA LEU A 198 3.30 13.68 -24.14
C LEU A 198 2.90 14.42 -25.42
#